data_f4bc3b7094b421c16da07d32bbc837ce
#
_entry.id   f4bc3b7094b421c16da07d32bbc837ce
#
_cell.length_a   1.000
_cell.length_b   1.000
_cell.length_c   1.000
_cell.angle_alpha   90.00
_cell.angle_beta   90.00
_cell.angle_gamma   90.00
#
_symmetry.space_group_name_H-M   'P 1'
#
loop_
_entity.id
_entity.type
_entity.pdbx_description
1 polymer ?
#
loop_
_entity_poly.entity_id
_entity_poly.type
_entity_poly.pdbx_seq_one_letter_code
_entity_poly.pdbx_strand_id
1 'polypeptide(L)'
;MEEIPILGVIVGKGQVQMETNKVKAVKEWKTPTKIKEVESFLGFANFYRQFIKNFSHIARPFNELKGKKEWKWEEEQQRAFDELKDKITSQPVLTLPKREGKFRVETNASGHAIGKVLSQEQDSKWKPIAFLSRTMQPVKLNYEIYNKELLAIMESITKWRQYLLDATEIFEVWTDHENLKYFQEPHKLNGRQAR
;
A
#
# COMPACT_ATOMS: atom_id res chain seq x y z
N MET A 1 3.24 2.02 28.73
CA MET A 1 2.04 1.41 28.09
C MET A 1 2.41 -0.01 27.71
N GLU A 2 1.61 -0.98 28.09
CA GLU A 2 1.80 -2.38 27.74
C GLU A 2 1.55 -2.61 26.25
N GLU A 3 2.23 -3.59 25.68
CA GLU A 3 2.03 -4.05 24.33
C GLU A 3 0.93 -5.11 24.31
N ILE A 4 -0.10 -4.93 23.49
CA ILE A 4 -1.29 -5.79 23.45
C ILE A 4 -1.34 -6.49 22.10
N PRO A 5 -1.36 -7.82 22.05
CA PRO A 5 -1.58 -8.56 20.82
C PRO A 5 -3.07 -8.49 20.43
N ILE A 6 -3.33 -8.04 19.19
CA ILE A 6 -4.68 -7.93 18.62
C ILE A 6 -4.67 -8.47 17.19
N LEU A 7 -5.38 -9.57 16.95
CA LEU A 7 -5.59 -10.13 15.61
C LEU A 7 -4.30 -10.27 14.78
N GLY A 8 -3.20 -10.73 15.39
CA GLY A 8 -1.93 -10.98 14.69
C GLY A 8 -1.01 -9.75 14.57
N VAL A 9 -1.35 -8.64 15.20
CA VAL A 9 -0.50 -7.46 15.35
C VAL A 9 -0.31 -7.14 16.82
N ILE A 10 0.77 -6.46 17.15
CA ILE A 10 1.07 -5.93 18.48
C ILE A 10 0.88 -4.42 18.43
N VAL A 11 0.01 -3.91 19.30
CA VAL A 11 -0.26 -2.48 19.44
C VAL A 11 0.29 -2.03 20.80
N GLY A 12 1.15 -1.03 20.79
CA GLY A 12 1.73 -0.49 22.04
C GLY A 12 2.80 0.56 21.76
N LYS A 13 3.15 1.35 22.75
CA LYS A 13 4.18 2.39 22.67
C LYS A 13 4.03 3.37 21.47
N GLY A 14 2.78 3.63 21.06
CA GLY A 14 2.49 4.50 19.91
C GLY A 14 2.73 3.87 18.54
N GLN A 15 2.85 2.54 18.48
CA GLN A 15 3.20 1.80 17.27
C GLN A 15 2.29 0.59 17.07
N VAL A 16 2.21 0.15 15.81
CA VAL A 16 1.58 -1.11 15.41
C VAL A 16 2.60 -1.92 14.62
N GLN A 17 2.84 -3.14 15.06
CA GLN A 17 3.82 -4.04 14.43
C GLN A 17 3.23 -5.44 14.29
N MET A 18 3.85 -6.25 13.45
CA MET A 18 3.44 -7.65 13.29
C MET A 18 3.85 -8.48 14.50
N GLU A 19 3.03 -9.48 14.83
CA GLU A 19 3.34 -10.45 15.88
C GLU A 19 4.58 -11.27 15.53
N THR A 20 5.52 -11.42 16.48
CA THR A 20 6.82 -12.09 16.28
C THR A 20 6.68 -13.53 15.73
N ASN A 21 5.68 -14.28 16.20
CA ASN A 21 5.42 -15.65 15.73
C ASN A 21 5.03 -15.67 14.25
N LYS A 22 4.31 -14.66 13.77
CA LYS A 22 3.92 -14.52 12.36
C LYS A 22 5.13 -14.18 11.49
N VAL A 23 5.99 -13.28 11.97
CA VAL A 23 7.25 -12.94 11.30
C VAL A 23 8.15 -14.18 11.15
N LYS A 24 8.26 -15.00 12.22
CA LYS A 24 9.02 -16.26 12.18
C LYS A 24 8.44 -17.24 11.15
N ALA A 25 7.12 -17.43 11.14
CA ALA A 25 6.46 -18.31 10.18
C ALA A 25 6.74 -17.90 8.72
N VAL A 26 6.82 -16.59 8.44
CA VAL A 26 7.16 -16.10 7.09
C VAL A 26 8.63 -16.37 6.75
N LYS A 27 9.55 -16.15 7.69
CA LYS A 27 10.97 -16.45 7.48
C LYS A 27 11.18 -17.90 7.07
N GLU A 28 10.46 -18.81 7.70
CA GLU A 28 10.55 -20.27 7.47
C GLU A 28 9.68 -20.73 6.29
N TRP A 29 8.90 -19.84 5.64
CA TRP A 29 8.02 -20.21 4.54
C TRP A 29 8.82 -20.71 3.33
N LYS A 30 8.51 -21.91 2.90
CA LYS A 30 9.18 -22.55 1.76
C LYS A 30 8.71 -21.95 0.44
N THR A 31 9.59 -21.93 -0.55
CA THR A 31 9.22 -21.55 -1.91
C THR A 31 8.06 -22.39 -2.43
N PRO A 32 6.98 -21.77 -2.92
CA PRO A 32 5.83 -22.48 -3.45
C PRO A 32 6.18 -23.38 -4.64
N THR A 33 5.60 -24.57 -4.68
CA THR A 33 5.75 -25.55 -5.76
C THR A 33 4.48 -25.75 -6.58
N LYS A 34 3.38 -25.13 -6.17
CA LYS A 34 2.07 -25.19 -6.83
C LYS A 34 1.21 -23.96 -6.53
N ILE A 35 0.21 -23.71 -7.37
CA ILE A 35 -0.68 -22.54 -7.28
C ILE A 35 -1.32 -22.40 -5.89
N LYS A 36 -1.80 -23.49 -5.28
CA LYS A 36 -2.43 -23.45 -3.95
C LYS A 36 -1.49 -22.92 -2.86
N GLU A 37 -0.20 -23.20 -2.96
CA GLU A 37 0.79 -22.69 -2.00
C GLU A 37 1.06 -21.20 -2.20
N VAL A 38 1.05 -20.72 -3.45
CA VAL A 38 1.08 -19.27 -3.77
C VAL A 38 -0.15 -18.57 -3.19
N GLU A 39 -1.34 -19.16 -3.36
CA GLU A 39 -2.58 -18.60 -2.82
C GLU A 39 -2.56 -18.53 -1.30
N SER A 40 -2.03 -19.55 -0.64
CA SER A 40 -1.86 -19.58 0.82
C SER A 40 -0.88 -18.48 1.28
N PHE A 41 0.26 -18.35 0.62
CA PHE A 41 1.24 -17.29 0.92
C PHE A 41 0.66 -15.90 0.67
N LEU A 42 0.00 -15.69 -0.47
CA LEU A 42 -0.64 -14.40 -0.77
C LEU A 42 -1.79 -14.07 0.19
N GLY A 43 -2.57 -15.07 0.61
CA GLY A 43 -3.63 -14.89 1.62
C GLY A 43 -3.05 -14.37 2.93
N PHE A 44 -1.95 -14.98 3.37
CA PHE A 44 -1.21 -14.53 4.54
C PHE A 44 -0.62 -13.11 4.33
N ALA A 45 0.14 -12.90 3.25
CA ALA A 45 0.79 -11.63 2.97
C ALA A 45 -0.23 -10.49 2.78
N ASN A 46 -1.41 -10.78 2.21
CA ASN A 46 -2.47 -9.80 2.01
C ASN A 46 -3.08 -9.29 3.32
N PHE A 47 -3.09 -10.09 4.38
CA PHE A 47 -3.49 -9.65 5.71
C PHE A 47 -2.57 -8.52 6.21
N TYR A 48 -1.28 -8.61 5.93
CA TYR A 48 -0.27 -7.65 6.34
C TYR A 48 0.04 -6.56 5.28
N ARG A 49 -0.72 -6.50 4.19
CA ARG A 49 -0.48 -5.57 3.08
C ARG A 49 -0.40 -4.09 3.49
N GLN A 50 -1.10 -3.72 4.57
CA GLN A 50 -1.08 -2.37 5.12
C GLN A 50 0.28 -1.95 5.70
N PHE A 51 1.16 -2.91 5.96
CA PHE A 51 2.53 -2.68 6.43
C PHE A 51 3.54 -2.67 5.27
N ILE A 52 3.12 -2.97 4.04
CA ILE A 52 4.01 -3.19 2.91
C ILE A 52 3.77 -2.13 1.84
N LYS A 53 4.75 -1.22 1.70
CA LYS A 53 4.73 -0.24 0.61
C LYS A 53 4.76 -0.96 -0.74
N ASN A 54 3.90 -0.54 -1.67
CA ASN A 54 3.80 -1.09 -3.03
C ASN A 54 3.48 -2.60 -3.12
N PHE A 55 2.78 -3.16 -2.13
CA PHE A 55 2.41 -4.58 -2.08
C PHE A 55 1.85 -5.10 -3.41
N SER A 56 0.90 -4.39 -4.04
CA SER A 56 0.25 -4.85 -5.27
C SER A 56 1.20 -4.91 -6.47
N HIS A 57 2.24 -4.08 -6.48
CA HIS A 57 3.29 -4.12 -7.51
C HIS A 57 4.17 -5.36 -7.32
N ILE A 58 4.62 -5.61 -6.09
CA ILE A 58 5.46 -6.76 -5.75
C ILE A 58 4.70 -8.07 -5.97
N ALA A 59 3.42 -8.13 -5.61
CA ALA A 59 2.59 -9.34 -5.75
C ALA A 59 2.11 -9.63 -7.18
N ARG A 60 2.39 -8.76 -8.15
CA ARG A 60 1.93 -8.91 -9.55
C ARG A 60 2.33 -10.24 -10.18
N PRO A 61 3.60 -10.72 -10.11
CA PRO A 61 4.01 -11.97 -10.74
C PRO A 61 3.20 -13.20 -10.29
N PHE A 62 2.72 -13.19 -9.05
CA PHE A 62 1.86 -14.27 -8.55
C PHE A 62 0.44 -14.23 -9.11
N ASN A 63 -0.10 -13.04 -9.40
CA ASN A 63 -1.41 -12.92 -10.02
C ASN A 63 -1.40 -13.43 -11.46
N GLU A 64 -0.28 -13.32 -12.15
CA GLU A 64 -0.09 -13.84 -13.51
C GLU A 64 -0.06 -15.38 -13.55
N LEU A 65 0.36 -16.04 -12.45
CA LEU A 65 0.31 -17.50 -12.34
C LEU A 65 -1.13 -18.04 -12.26
N LYS A 66 -2.05 -17.31 -11.65
CA LYS A 66 -3.43 -17.75 -11.43
C LYS A 66 -4.24 -17.96 -12.71
N GLY A 67 -3.87 -17.30 -13.81
CA GLY A 67 -4.53 -17.40 -15.11
C GLY A 67 -3.93 -18.42 -16.07
N LYS A 68 -2.81 -19.05 -15.73
CA LYS A 68 -2.10 -19.99 -16.59
C LYS A 68 -2.49 -21.42 -16.30
N LYS A 69 -2.65 -22.22 -17.38
CA LYS A 69 -2.94 -23.67 -17.26
C LYS A 69 -1.75 -24.49 -16.76
N GLU A 70 -0.53 -23.99 -16.97
CA GLU A 70 0.71 -24.64 -16.57
C GLU A 70 1.38 -23.89 -15.44
N TRP A 71 1.88 -24.64 -14.46
CA TRP A 71 2.71 -24.13 -13.38
C TRP A 71 4.07 -23.72 -13.93
N LYS A 72 4.44 -22.44 -13.72
CA LYS A 72 5.71 -21.90 -14.17
C LYS A 72 6.26 -20.92 -13.13
N TRP A 73 7.20 -21.44 -12.32
CA TRP A 73 7.90 -20.61 -11.33
C TRP A 73 9.25 -20.20 -11.91
N GLU A 74 9.40 -18.92 -12.19
CA GLU A 74 10.59 -18.32 -12.81
C GLU A 74 11.25 -17.32 -11.84
N GLU A 75 12.32 -16.69 -12.30
CA GLU A 75 13.09 -15.75 -11.50
C GLU A 75 12.25 -14.54 -11.02
N GLU A 76 11.28 -14.10 -11.81
CA GLU A 76 10.39 -12.98 -11.44
C GLU A 76 9.50 -13.36 -10.24
N GLN A 77 8.94 -14.57 -10.22
CA GLN A 77 8.16 -15.08 -9.09
C GLN A 77 9.03 -15.28 -7.85
N GLN A 78 10.23 -15.79 -8.03
CA GLN A 78 11.18 -15.99 -6.92
C GLN A 78 11.57 -14.65 -6.31
N ARG A 79 11.93 -13.65 -7.10
CA ARG A 79 12.25 -12.30 -6.61
C ARG A 79 11.06 -11.67 -5.85
N ALA A 80 9.85 -11.79 -6.38
CA ALA A 80 8.65 -11.28 -5.73
C ALA A 80 8.40 -11.97 -4.38
N PHE A 81 8.66 -13.29 -4.31
CA PHE A 81 8.53 -14.08 -3.09
C PHE A 81 9.52 -13.61 -2.03
N ASP A 82 10.79 -13.50 -2.41
CA ASP A 82 11.86 -13.10 -1.50
C ASP A 82 11.66 -11.64 -1.04
N GLU A 83 11.28 -10.74 -1.96
CA GLU A 83 10.98 -9.35 -1.61
C GLU A 83 9.81 -9.23 -0.64
N LEU A 84 8.71 -9.96 -0.83
CA LEU A 84 7.60 -9.96 0.12
C LEU A 84 8.00 -10.53 1.48
N LYS A 85 8.78 -11.61 1.49
CA LYS A 85 9.34 -12.16 2.74
C LYS A 85 10.18 -11.12 3.47
N ASP A 86 11.09 -10.47 2.77
CA ASP A 86 11.96 -9.44 3.35
C ASP A 86 11.15 -8.27 3.89
N LYS A 87 10.19 -7.75 3.13
CA LYS A 87 9.29 -6.67 3.56
C LYS A 87 8.49 -7.03 4.80
N ILE A 88 7.97 -8.25 4.88
CA ILE A 88 7.22 -8.75 6.03
C ILE A 88 8.14 -8.93 7.24
N THR A 89 9.34 -9.47 7.02
CA THR A 89 10.25 -9.83 8.12
C THR A 89 11.11 -8.67 8.62
N SER A 90 11.29 -7.60 7.80
CA SER A 90 11.95 -6.37 8.22
C SER A 90 11.12 -5.53 9.19
N GLN A 91 9.92 -5.99 9.54
CA GLN A 91 9.01 -5.36 10.51
C GLN A 91 8.79 -3.87 10.23
N PRO A 92 8.08 -3.51 9.15
CA PRO A 92 7.64 -2.14 9.00
C PRO A 92 6.72 -1.80 10.17
N VAL A 93 7.18 -0.89 11.02
CA VAL A 93 6.40 -0.41 12.15
C VAL A 93 5.56 0.76 11.67
N LEU A 94 4.24 0.64 11.79
CA LEU A 94 3.35 1.76 11.59
C LEU A 94 3.23 2.53 12.89
N THR A 95 3.11 3.84 12.79
CA THR A 95 2.91 4.71 13.94
C THR A 95 1.40 4.95 14.14
N LEU A 96 0.96 4.96 15.38
CA LEU A 96 -0.40 5.35 15.69
C LEU A 96 -0.59 6.85 15.44
N PRO A 97 -1.70 7.26 14.81
CA PRO A 97 -1.97 8.67 14.59
C PRO A 97 -2.18 9.39 15.92
N LYS A 98 -1.66 10.60 16.01
CA LYS A 98 -1.90 11.54 17.13
C LYS A 98 -2.96 12.55 16.71
N ARG A 99 -3.57 13.25 17.67
CA ARG A 99 -4.51 14.37 17.39
C ARG A 99 -3.80 15.54 16.72
N GLU A 100 -2.56 15.79 17.12
CA GLU A 100 -1.73 16.88 16.62
C GLU A 100 -0.72 16.37 15.61
N GLY A 101 -0.32 17.22 14.69
CA GLY A 101 0.65 16.93 13.65
C GLY A 101 0.01 16.79 12.27
N LYS A 102 0.69 17.38 11.31
CA LYS A 102 0.26 17.46 9.92
C LYS A 102 0.26 16.11 9.23
N PHE A 103 -0.78 15.83 8.47
CA PHE A 103 -0.82 14.63 7.63
C PHE A 103 -0.27 14.89 6.24
N ARG A 104 0.28 13.83 5.64
CA ARG A 104 0.73 13.79 4.25
C ARG A 104 0.23 12.54 3.58
N VAL A 105 -0.40 12.70 2.43
CA VAL A 105 -0.82 11.63 1.53
C VAL A 105 0.16 11.61 0.36
N GLU A 106 0.94 10.56 0.23
CA GLU A 106 1.83 10.35 -0.91
C GLU A 106 1.19 9.33 -1.84
N THR A 107 1.11 9.64 -3.13
CA THR A 107 0.54 8.75 -4.14
C THR A 107 1.51 8.56 -5.29
N ASN A 108 1.50 7.34 -5.84
CA ASN A 108 2.23 6.99 -7.05
C ASN A 108 1.37 6.02 -7.86
N ALA A 109 1.19 6.29 -9.14
CA ALA A 109 0.45 5.43 -10.05
C ALA A 109 1.35 4.95 -11.18
N SER A 110 1.53 3.64 -11.25
CA SER A 110 2.17 2.97 -12.38
C SER A 110 1.15 2.51 -13.42
N GLY A 111 1.64 1.97 -14.55
CA GLY A 111 0.76 1.34 -15.56
C GLY A 111 -0.14 0.24 -15.02
N HIS A 112 0.18 -0.38 -13.88
CA HIS A 112 -0.49 -1.60 -13.41
C HIS A 112 -1.04 -1.50 -11.98
N ALA A 113 -0.49 -0.62 -11.14
CA ALA A 113 -0.87 -0.53 -9.74
C ALA A 113 -0.77 0.91 -9.23
N ILE A 114 -1.54 1.19 -8.20
CA ILE A 114 -1.48 2.42 -7.42
C ILE A 114 -0.85 2.09 -6.07
N GLY A 115 0.14 2.87 -5.66
CA GLY A 115 0.75 2.88 -4.34
C GLY A 115 0.40 4.15 -3.59
N LYS A 116 0.16 4.05 -2.28
CA LYS A 116 -0.26 5.17 -1.44
C LYS A 116 0.33 5.03 -0.05
N VAL A 117 0.73 6.15 0.53
CA VAL A 117 1.22 6.23 1.91
C VAL A 117 0.49 7.35 2.64
N LEU A 118 -0.03 7.07 3.82
CA LEU A 118 -0.43 8.08 4.77
C LEU A 118 0.68 8.22 5.81
N SER A 119 1.23 9.41 5.95
CA SER A 119 2.22 9.75 6.96
C SER A 119 1.71 10.88 7.84
N GLN A 120 2.20 10.95 9.06
CA GLN A 120 1.97 12.07 9.96
C GLN A 120 3.29 12.61 10.49
N GLU A 121 3.42 13.92 10.59
CA GLU A 121 4.55 14.56 11.23
C GLU A 121 4.41 14.40 12.75
N GLN A 122 5.37 13.70 13.34
CA GLN A 122 5.46 13.48 14.78
C GLN A 122 6.91 13.60 15.22
N ASP A 123 7.15 14.43 16.22
CA ASP A 123 8.50 14.70 16.76
C ASP A 123 9.46 15.20 15.65
N SER A 124 8.97 16.12 14.79
CA SER A 124 9.66 16.69 13.61
C SER A 124 10.14 15.66 12.57
N LYS A 125 9.46 14.52 12.51
CA LYS A 125 9.74 13.45 11.53
C LYS A 125 8.45 12.93 10.91
N TRP A 126 8.47 12.69 9.62
CA TRP A 126 7.39 12.00 8.91
C TRP A 126 7.41 10.52 9.26
N LYS A 127 6.33 10.03 9.87
CA LYS A 127 6.17 8.63 10.28
C LYS A 127 5.00 8.01 9.52
N PRO A 128 5.14 6.80 8.97
CA PRO A 128 4.06 6.14 8.25
C PRO A 128 2.97 5.69 9.23
N ILE A 129 1.72 6.00 8.86
CA ILE A 129 0.51 5.57 9.57
C ILE A 129 -0.12 4.36 8.86
N ALA A 130 -0.12 4.37 7.52
CA ALA A 130 -0.68 3.28 6.73
C ALA A 130 -0.11 3.27 5.33
N PHE A 131 0.06 2.07 4.78
CA PHE A 131 0.28 1.85 3.36
C PHE A 131 -0.99 1.30 2.72
N LEU A 132 -1.23 1.66 1.47
CA LEU A 132 -2.27 1.07 0.66
C LEU A 132 -1.74 0.91 -0.76
N SER A 133 -1.98 -0.25 -1.35
CA SER A 133 -1.71 -0.46 -2.77
C SER A 133 -2.84 -1.24 -3.40
N ARG A 134 -3.07 -1.01 -4.68
CA ARG A 134 -4.13 -1.70 -5.44
C ARG A 134 -3.70 -1.90 -6.88
N THR A 135 -3.95 -3.10 -7.41
CA THR A 135 -3.83 -3.37 -8.84
C THR A 135 -4.91 -2.60 -9.60
N MET A 136 -4.55 -2.02 -10.74
CA MET A 136 -5.48 -1.35 -11.64
C MET A 136 -6.47 -2.35 -12.24
N GLN A 137 -7.75 -2.00 -12.27
CA GLN A 137 -8.74 -2.75 -13.02
C GLN A 137 -8.49 -2.61 -14.53
N PRO A 138 -8.76 -3.63 -15.35
CA PRO A 138 -8.51 -3.60 -16.80
C PRO A 138 -9.06 -2.35 -17.50
N VAL A 139 -10.27 -1.91 -17.12
CA VAL A 139 -10.91 -0.69 -17.67
C VAL A 139 -10.12 0.58 -17.37
N LYS A 140 -9.37 0.60 -16.25
CA LYS A 140 -8.59 1.75 -15.80
C LYS A 140 -7.14 1.73 -16.30
N LEU A 141 -6.69 0.62 -16.89
CA LEU A 141 -5.34 0.52 -17.48
C LEU A 141 -5.13 1.52 -18.63
N ASN A 142 -6.19 1.81 -19.38
CA ASN A 142 -6.18 2.74 -20.52
C ASN A 142 -6.36 4.22 -20.12
N TYR A 143 -6.42 4.52 -18.81
CA TYR A 143 -6.45 5.92 -18.38
C TYR A 143 -5.10 6.57 -18.66
N GLU A 144 -5.13 7.83 -19.05
CA GLU A 144 -3.95 8.67 -19.10
C GLU A 144 -3.33 8.79 -17.69
N ILE A 145 -2.03 9.00 -17.63
CA ILE A 145 -1.28 8.93 -16.37
C ILE A 145 -1.82 9.91 -15.32
N TYR A 146 -2.15 11.14 -15.73
CA TYR A 146 -2.72 12.13 -14.81
C TYR A 146 -4.09 11.71 -14.23
N ASN A 147 -4.93 11.00 -15.00
CA ASN A 147 -6.20 10.45 -14.50
C ASN A 147 -5.97 9.32 -13.49
N LYS A 148 -4.90 8.54 -13.65
CA LYS A 148 -4.50 7.51 -12.70
C LYS A 148 -4.03 8.13 -11.38
N GLU A 149 -3.24 9.19 -11.47
CA GLU A 149 -2.77 9.93 -10.29
C GLU A 149 -3.92 10.60 -9.54
N LEU A 150 -4.81 11.29 -10.26
CA LEU A 150 -6.00 11.87 -9.66
C LEU A 150 -6.88 10.82 -8.98
N LEU A 151 -7.08 9.67 -9.63
CA LEU A 151 -7.79 8.55 -9.04
C LEU A 151 -7.10 8.05 -7.77
N ALA A 152 -5.76 7.99 -7.76
CA ALA A 152 -5.00 7.59 -6.59
C ALA A 152 -5.22 8.55 -5.42
N ILE A 153 -5.21 9.85 -5.67
CA ILE A 153 -5.46 10.89 -4.67
C ILE A 153 -6.88 10.75 -4.12
N MET A 154 -7.89 10.71 -4.98
CA MET A 154 -9.31 10.62 -4.57
C MET A 154 -9.59 9.36 -3.74
N GLU A 155 -9.06 8.20 -4.17
CA GLU A 155 -9.19 6.97 -3.41
C GLU A 155 -8.45 7.02 -2.05
N SER A 156 -7.33 7.76 -1.96
CA SER A 156 -6.58 7.95 -0.72
C SER A 156 -7.38 8.78 0.28
N ILE A 157 -7.88 9.92 -0.16
CA ILE A 157 -8.70 10.82 0.67
C ILE A 157 -9.95 10.09 1.17
N THR A 158 -10.61 9.33 0.30
CA THR A 158 -11.79 8.55 0.67
C THR A 158 -11.45 7.48 1.70
N LYS A 159 -10.35 6.73 1.49
CA LYS A 159 -9.95 5.64 2.38
C LYS A 159 -9.50 6.11 3.76
N TRP A 160 -8.79 7.23 3.80
CA TRP A 160 -8.23 7.78 5.04
C TRP A 160 -9.02 8.98 5.57
N ARG A 161 -10.27 9.14 5.09
CA ARG A 161 -11.16 10.23 5.46
C ARG A 161 -11.24 10.44 6.98
N GLN A 162 -11.34 9.36 7.74
CA GLN A 162 -11.42 9.40 9.20
C GLN A 162 -10.20 10.06 9.86
N TYR A 163 -9.00 9.99 9.27
CA TYR A 163 -7.81 10.65 9.80
C TYR A 163 -7.69 12.09 9.31
N LEU A 164 -8.13 12.35 8.07
CA LEU A 164 -7.94 13.63 7.40
C LEU A 164 -9.00 14.66 7.80
N LEU A 165 -10.23 14.24 8.12
CA LEU A 165 -11.30 15.15 8.56
C LEU A 165 -11.08 15.69 9.97
N ASP A 166 -10.52 14.86 10.85
CA ASP A 166 -10.25 15.24 12.24
C ASP A 166 -8.88 15.91 12.42
N ALA A 167 -8.15 16.12 11.31
CA ALA A 167 -6.85 16.78 11.33
C ALA A 167 -6.99 18.25 11.73
N THR A 168 -6.16 18.68 12.67
CA THR A 168 -6.11 20.08 13.14
C THR A 168 -5.42 21.02 12.13
N GLU A 169 -4.63 20.45 11.22
CA GLU A 169 -3.88 21.16 10.20
C GLU A 169 -4.25 20.67 8.79
N ILE A 170 -4.07 21.55 7.80
CA ILE A 170 -4.27 21.20 6.39
C ILE A 170 -3.26 20.13 5.99
N PHE A 171 -3.76 19.01 5.50
CA PHE A 171 -2.90 17.91 5.04
C PHE A 171 -2.27 18.20 3.67
N GLU A 172 -1.11 17.62 3.43
CA GLU A 172 -0.40 17.69 2.15
C GLU A 172 -0.77 16.51 1.26
N VAL A 173 -0.81 16.76 -0.06
CA VAL A 173 -0.88 15.70 -1.08
C VAL A 173 0.38 15.78 -1.95
N TRP A 174 1.14 14.69 -1.97
CA TRP A 174 2.36 14.56 -2.76
C TRP A 174 2.20 13.48 -3.83
N THR A 175 2.55 13.83 -5.05
CA THR A 175 2.56 12.93 -6.21
C THR A 175 3.82 13.23 -7.04
N ASP A 176 4.32 12.24 -7.74
CA ASP A 176 5.50 12.37 -8.58
C ASP A 176 5.20 12.99 -9.97
N HIS A 177 3.91 13.18 -10.31
CA HIS A 177 3.52 13.65 -11.62
C HIS A 177 3.27 15.17 -11.67
N GLU A 178 4.12 15.92 -12.38
CA GLU A 178 4.03 17.38 -12.50
C GLU A 178 2.72 17.87 -13.11
N ASN A 179 2.06 17.07 -13.94
CA ASN A 179 0.83 17.46 -14.64
C ASN A 179 -0.37 17.74 -13.72
N LEU A 180 -0.31 17.35 -12.44
CA LEU A 180 -1.36 17.72 -11.48
C LEU A 180 -1.28 19.19 -11.05
N LYS A 181 -0.18 19.88 -11.29
CA LYS A 181 -0.09 21.33 -11.12
C LYS A 181 -1.09 22.07 -12.03
N TYR A 182 -1.45 21.48 -13.18
CA TYR A 182 -2.44 22.06 -14.10
C TYR A 182 -3.86 22.13 -13.53
N PHE A 183 -4.21 21.34 -12.53
CA PHE A 183 -5.52 21.43 -11.88
C PHE A 183 -5.67 22.63 -10.96
N GLN A 184 -4.62 23.40 -10.73
CA GLN A 184 -4.67 24.68 -10.01
C GLN A 184 -5.22 25.82 -10.90
N GLU A 185 -5.31 25.63 -12.21
CA GLU A 185 -5.87 26.57 -13.15
C GLU A 185 -7.21 26.07 -13.72
N PRO A 186 -8.16 26.97 -14.07
CA PRO A 186 -9.45 26.56 -14.64
C PRO A 186 -9.24 25.95 -16.04
N HIS A 187 -9.44 24.67 -16.20
CA HIS A 187 -9.40 23.98 -17.50
C HIS A 187 -10.78 23.45 -17.91
N LYS A 188 -10.99 23.29 -19.21
CA LYS A 188 -12.15 22.52 -19.73
C LYS A 188 -11.98 21.06 -19.30
N LEU A 189 -12.66 20.71 -18.24
CA LEU A 189 -12.71 19.34 -17.76
C LEU A 189 -13.48 18.45 -18.74
N ASN A 190 -12.95 17.27 -19.04
CA ASN A 190 -13.73 16.26 -19.75
C ASN A 190 -14.78 15.66 -18.80
N GLY A 191 -15.81 14.96 -19.34
CA GLY A 191 -16.93 14.44 -18.55
C GLY A 191 -16.55 13.43 -17.45
N ARG A 192 -15.30 12.93 -17.39
CA ARG A 192 -14.77 12.09 -16.29
C ARG A 192 -14.12 12.92 -15.19
N GLN A 193 -13.54 14.04 -15.53
CA GLN A 193 -12.88 14.97 -14.59
C GLN A 193 -13.91 15.84 -13.85
N ALA A 194 -15.10 15.99 -14.43
CA ALA A 194 -16.19 16.79 -13.86
C ALA A 194 -17.08 15.99 -12.87
N ARG A 195 -16.89 14.69 -12.72
CA ARG A 195 -17.60 13.80 -11.79
C ARG A 195 -16.78 13.46 -10.58
#